data_7d05eaa18315d2a11048b1136a4f50c0
#
_entry.id   7d05eaa18315d2a11048b1136a4f50c0
#
_cell.length_a   1.000
_cell.length_b   1.000
_cell.length_c   1.000
_cell.angle_alpha   90.00
_cell.angle_beta   90.00
_cell.angle_gamma   90.00
#
_symmetry.space_group_name_H-M   'P 1'
#
loop_
_entity.id
_entity.type
_entity.pdbx_description
1 polymer ?
#
loop_
_entity_poly.entity_id
_entity_poly.type
_entity_poly.pdbx_seq_one_letter_code
_entity_poly.pdbx_strand_id
1 'polypeptide(L)'
;MHLSYVIARRAVQTTLLPRALLGTLLCGMLAACSMVPVRGEFSERQINARAMWQERCKQSGEFIHKTVDDVEGLVLLKLRNWSANFEDQFLMEDLYGSDVGGTGYIKSFLRGYLLSGRTDYGAGYDAMGKRGYLYVEAVDPDDGKRYRYTGRLDEPWQADKSYLKGYIRLLMDRVPAPPAMPRYGVTFEDISTRLDRENWIAGSSLKVIDLKTNEVIAERIGYMYDWAQGSREGFRSPWLMAADNACPAFGRSDVKATTAQIGQTVRFVEKVLHPTK
;
A
#
# COMPACT_ATOMS: atom_id res chain seq x y z
N MET A 1 6.34 -66.31 15.84
CA MET A 1 7.79 -66.16 15.82
C MET A 1 8.19 -65.08 16.84
N HIS A 2 8.65 -65.56 18.03
CA HIS A 2 9.11 -64.71 19.13
C HIS A 2 10.60 -64.45 18.93
N LEU A 3 11.03 -63.21 18.96
CA LEU A 3 12.43 -62.83 19.06
C LEU A 3 12.65 -62.11 20.38
N SER A 4 13.34 -62.82 21.29
CA SER A 4 13.75 -62.27 22.60
C SER A 4 15.05 -61.48 22.47
N TYR A 5 15.08 -60.22 22.93
CA TYR A 5 16.29 -59.43 23.03
C TYR A 5 16.87 -59.51 24.45
N VAL A 6 18.11 -60.04 24.50
CA VAL A 6 18.93 -60.13 25.72
C VAL A 6 19.58 -58.78 26.02
N ILE A 7 19.34 -58.28 27.23
CA ILE A 7 19.95 -57.01 27.69
C ILE A 7 21.27 -57.38 28.45
N ALA A 8 22.40 -57.00 27.91
CA ALA A 8 23.67 -57.10 28.57
C ALA A 8 23.90 -55.86 29.48
N ARG A 9 23.96 -56.10 30.80
CA ARG A 9 24.36 -55.07 31.79
C ARG A 9 25.88 -54.93 31.77
N ARG A 10 26.40 -53.76 31.40
CA ARG A 10 27.79 -53.34 31.67
C ARG A 10 27.82 -52.52 32.95
N ALA A 11 28.69 -52.99 33.89
CA ALA A 11 29.01 -52.29 35.11
C ALA A 11 29.89 -51.08 34.79
N VAL A 12 29.48 -49.91 35.25
CA VAL A 12 30.26 -48.68 35.14
C VAL A 12 31.06 -48.54 36.45
N GLN A 13 32.38 -48.63 36.36
CA GLN A 13 33.29 -48.27 37.43
C GLN A 13 33.30 -46.74 37.61
N THR A 14 32.88 -46.26 38.75
CA THR A 14 32.98 -44.84 39.12
C THR A 14 34.36 -44.56 39.68
N THR A 15 35.20 -43.86 38.94
CA THR A 15 36.42 -43.26 39.45
C THR A 15 36.10 -41.90 40.07
N LEU A 16 36.41 -41.77 41.37
CA LEU A 16 36.30 -40.52 42.12
C LEU A 16 37.38 -39.53 41.68
N LEU A 17 37.03 -38.47 41.01
CA LEU A 17 37.88 -37.31 40.74
C LEU A 17 37.79 -36.30 41.90
N PRO A 18 38.89 -35.66 42.31
CA PRO A 18 38.86 -34.75 43.46
C PRO A 18 38.03 -33.49 43.21
N ARG A 19 37.24 -33.15 44.24
CA ARG A 19 36.29 -32.04 44.31
C ARG A 19 36.84 -30.62 44.16
N ALA A 20 38.14 -30.44 43.92
CA ALA A 20 38.78 -29.12 43.88
C ALA A 20 38.79 -28.43 42.50
N LEU A 21 38.44 -29.11 41.40
CA LEU A 21 38.51 -28.54 40.06
C LEU A 21 37.13 -28.14 39.45
N LEU A 22 36.05 -28.39 40.20
CA LEU A 22 34.66 -28.08 39.69
C LEU A 22 34.23 -26.63 39.97
N GLY A 23 34.91 -25.92 40.84
CA GLY A 23 34.54 -24.56 41.26
C GLY A 23 34.94 -23.45 40.25
N THR A 24 36.00 -23.68 39.50
CA THR A 24 36.53 -22.64 38.59
C THR A 24 35.93 -22.71 37.17
N LEU A 25 35.34 -23.84 36.78
CA LEU A 25 34.71 -23.95 35.46
C LEU A 25 33.25 -23.40 35.43
N LEU A 26 32.60 -23.33 36.60
CA LEU A 26 31.20 -22.83 36.67
C LEU A 26 31.11 -21.30 36.68
N CYS A 27 32.18 -20.60 37.10
CA CYS A 27 32.20 -19.13 37.05
C CYS A 27 32.50 -18.55 35.67
N GLY A 28 33.12 -19.34 34.77
CA GLY A 28 33.41 -18.91 33.40
C GLY A 28 32.21 -18.97 32.42
N MET A 29 31.17 -19.75 32.74
CA MET A 29 30.00 -19.90 31.89
C MET A 29 28.86 -18.91 32.19
N LEU A 30 28.91 -18.19 33.30
CA LEU A 30 27.91 -17.19 33.66
C LEU A 30 28.20 -15.78 33.10
N ALA A 31 29.39 -15.55 32.55
CA ALA A 31 29.76 -14.28 31.93
C ALA A 31 29.43 -14.19 30.43
N ALA A 32 28.93 -15.27 29.80
CA ALA A 32 28.64 -15.32 28.34
C ALA A 32 27.17 -15.16 27.99
N CYS A 33 26.26 -14.95 28.95
CA CYS A 33 24.83 -14.90 28.70
C CYS A 33 24.18 -13.55 29.05
N SER A 34 24.83 -12.44 28.77
CA SER A 34 24.13 -11.13 28.85
C SER A 34 24.42 -10.20 27.67
N MET A 35 24.54 -10.76 26.48
CA MET A 35 24.24 -10.00 25.28
C MET A 35 22.75 -10.22 24.91
N VAL A 36 21.85 -9.70 25.76
CA VAL A 36 20.54 -9.29 25.26
C VAL A 36 20.84 -8.27 24.16
N PRO A 37 20.44 -8.49 22.91
CA PRO A 37 20.59 -7.45 21.90
C PRO A 37 19.81 -6.25 22.43
N VAL A 38 20.52 -5.23 22.88
CA VAL A 38 19.97 -3.91 23.09
C VAL A 38 19.26 -3.60 21.77
N ARG A 39 17.94 -3.37 21.79
CA ARG A 39 17.20 -2.86 20.64
C ARG A 39 18.06 -1.73 20.09
N GLY A 40 18.62 -1.94 18.88
CA GLY A 40 19.62 -1.04 18.33
C GLY A 40 19.11 0.38 18.41
N GLU A 41 19.87 1.26 18.99
CA GLU A 41 19.62 2.69 18.94
C GLU A 41 19.52 3.09 17.47
N PHE A 42 18.54 3.92 17.14
CA PHE A 42 18.43 4.46 15.79
C PHE A 42 19.74 5.16 15.43
N SER A 43 20.25 4.91 14.24
CA SER A 43 21.41 5.63 13.73
C SER A 43 21.09 7.13 13.62
N GLU A 44 22.11 7.95 13.68
CA GLU A 44 21.97 9.42 13.48
C GLU A 44 21.22 9.74 12.18
N ARG A 45 21.49 9.00 11.10
CA ARG A 45 20.79 9.13 9.84
C ARG A 45 19.28 8.87 9.97
N GLN A 46 18.87 7.84 10.71
CA GLN A 46 17.45 7.53 10.93
C GLN A 46 16.76 8.59 11.77
N ILE A 47 17.45 9.12 12.78
CA ILE A 47 16.93 10.22 13.63
C ILE A 47 16.72 11.47 12.77
N ASN A 48 17.70 11.84 11.96
CA ASN A 48 17.63 13.02 11.10
C ASN A 48 16.53 12.87 10.03
N ALA A 49 16.43 11.71 9.37
CA ALA A 49 15.38 11.44 8.39
C ALA A 49 13.97 11.53 9.02
N ARG A 50 13.80 10.99 10.23
CA ARG A 50 12.54 11.11 10.96
C ARG A 50 12.20 12.56 11.28
N ALA A 51 13.16 13.35 11.73
CA ALA A 51 12.94 14.77 12.03
C ALA A 51 12.55 15.56 10.75
N MET A 52 13.23 15.30 9.64
CA MET A 52 12.89 15.89 8.34
C MET A 52 11.46 15.51 7.91
N TRP A 53 11.09 14.23 8.00
CA TRP A 53 9.74 13.78 7.68
C TRP A 53 8.69 14.45 8.57
N GLN A 54 8.94 14.56 9.87
CA GLN A 54 8.02 15.24 10.81
C GLN A 54 7.83 16.72 10.43
N GLU A 55 8.87 17.37 9.96
CA GLU A 55 8.77 18.76 9.47
C GLU A 55 7.89 18.83 8.19
N ARG A 56 8.08 17.90 7.24
CA ARG A 56 7.22 17.79 6.04
C ARG A 56 5.76 17.54 6.42
N CYS A 57 5.52 16.72 7.43
CA CYS A 57 4.17 16.40 7.90
C CYS A 57 3.38 17.62 8.40
N LYS A 58 4.03 18.68 8.86
CA LYS A 58 3.34 19.92 9.25
C LYS A 58 2.59 20.59 8.09
N GLN A 59 3.01 20.32 6.86
CA GLN A 59 2.38 20.87 5.66
C GLN A 59 1.43 19.86 4.99
N SER A 60 1.30 18.66 5.56
CA SER A 60 0.44 17.62 5.00
C SER A 60 -1.02 17.79 5.41
N GLY A 61 -1.92 17.33 4.58
CA GLY A 61 -3.36 17.42 4.86
C GLY A 61 -4.24 17.15 3.65
N GLU A 62 -5.53 17.10 3.88
CA GLU A 62 -6.55 17.10 2.84
C GLU A 62 -7.23 18.48 2.82
N PHE A 63 -7.03 19.24 1.77
CA PHE A 63 -7.54 20.60 1.57
C PHE A 63 -8.68 20.52 0.55
N ILE A 64 -9.92 20.51 1.04
CA ILE A 64 -11.12 20.42 0.19
C ILE A 64 -11.79 21.79 0.19
N HIS A 65 -11.72 22.48 -0.95
CA HIS A 65 -12.31 23.81 -1.13
C HIS A 65 -13.75 23.72 -1.63
N LYS A 66 -14.06 22.63 -2.37
CA LYS A 66 -15.38 22.42 -2.95
C LYS A 66 -15.67 20.93 -3.09
N THR A 67 -16.92 20.55 -2.83
CA THR A 67 -17.46 19.22 -3.16
C THR A 67 -18.49 19.30 -4.25
N VAL A 68 -18.68 18.23 -4.99
CA VAL A 68 -19.61 18.13 -6.11
C VAL A 68 -20.38 16.83 -6.02
N ASP A 69 -21.70 16.91 -6.08
CA ASP A 69 -22.59 15.76 -6.08
C ASP A 69 -22.90 15.28 -7.51
N ASP A 70 -23.38 14.05 -7.60
CA ASP A 70 -23.89 13.42 -8.85
C ASP A 70 -22.89 13.41 -10.01
N VAL A 71 -21.63 13.09 -9.70
CA VAL A 71 -20.56 12.98 -10.69
C VAL A 71 -20.62 11.61 -11.36
N GLU A 72 -20.95 11.58 -12.64
CA GLU A 72 -21.00 10.33 -13.44
C GLU A 72 -19.61 9.79 -13.76
N GLY A 73 -18.65 10.67 -14.05
CA GLY A 73 -17.32 10.28 -14.46
C GLY A 73 -16.30 11.40 -14.38
N LEU A 74 -15.05 11.02 -14.53
CA LEU A 74 -13.89 11.91 -14.44
C LEU A 74 -12.80 11.51 -15.44
N VAL A 75 -11.78 12.36 -15.59
CA VAL A 75 -10.59 12.04 -16.36
C VAL A 75 -9.36 11.94 -15.45
N LEU A 76 -8.60 10.88 -15.61
CA LEU A 76 -7.28 10.73 -15.01
C LEU A 76 -6.28 11.40 -15.95
N LEU A 77 -5.78 12.56 -15.56
CA LEU A 77 -4.84 13.36 -16.35
C LEU A 77 -3.43 12.75 -16.35
N LYS A 78 -3.14 11.93 -15.35
CA LYS A 78 -1.91 11.16 -15.21
C LYS A 78 -2.25 9.77 -14.65
N LEU A 79 -1.65 8.74 -15.22
CA LEU A 79 -1.76 7.37 -14.72
C LEU A 79 -0.55 7.03 -13.84
N ARG A 80 -0.78 6.22 -12.81
CA ARG A 80 0.28 5.70 -11.96
C ARG A 80 0.99 4.52 -12.62
N ASN A 81 2.30 4.48 -12.49
CA ASN A 81 3.09 3.33 -12.92
C ASN A 81 2.82 2.12 -12.03
N TRP A 82 2.82 0.91 -12.61
CA TRP A 82 2.55 -0.33 -11.88
C TRP A 82 3.62 -0.64 -10.81
N SER A 83 4.88 -0.27 -11.07
CA SER A 83 6.03 -0.69 -10.26
C SER A 83 6.61 0.40 -9.35
N ALA A 84 6.00 1.58 -9.29
CA ALA A 84 6.59 2.74 -8.62
C ALA A 84 6.94 2.52 -7.14
N ASN A 85 6.19 1.67 -6.41
CA ASN A 85 6.47 1.37 -4.99
C ASN A 85 7.65 0.39 -4.77
N PHE A 86 8.22 -0.18 -5.83
CA PHE A 86 9.25 -1.22 -5.72
C PHE A 86 10.60 -0.80 -6.32
N GLU A 87 10.66 0.38 -6.93
CA GLU A 87 11.78 0.84 -7.73
C GLU A 87 12.74 1.76 -6.97
N ASP A 88 13.61 2.42 -7.73
CA ASP A 88 14.68 3.29 -7.25
C ASP A 88 14.11 4.44 -6.40
N GLN A 89 14.78 4.70 -5.27
CA GLN A 89 14.45 5.82 -4.38
C GLN A 89 14.57 7.18 -5.07
N PHE A 90 15.35 7.30 -6.14
CA PHE A 90 15.52 8.53 -6.89
C PHE A 90 14.55 8.69 -8.06
N LEU A 91 13.67 7.70 -8.28
CA LEU A 91 12.59 7.84 -9.23
C LEU A 91 11.62 8.92 -8.74
N MET A 92 11.61 10.06 -9.44
CA MET A 92 10.78 11.22 -9.08
C MET A 92 9.36 11.09 -9.64
N GLU A 93 8.80 9.89 -9.56
CA GLU A 93 7.37 9.63 -9.72
C GLU A 93 6.72 9.48 -8.35
N ASP A 94 5.40 9.62 -8.30
CA ASP A 94 4.62 9.68 -7.07
C ASP A 94 4.65 8.36 -6.26
N LEU A 95 5.78 8.08 -5.59
CA LEU A 95 5.94 6.89 -4.76
C LEU A 95 4.99 6.88 -3.56
N TYR A 96 4.67 8.05 -3.00
CA TYR A 96 3.72 8.17 -1.89
C TYR A 96 2.33 7.65 -2.25
N GLY A 97 1.86 8.00 -3.43
CA GLY A 97 0.50 7.70 -3.85
C GLY A 97 0.35 6.38 -4.58
N SER A 98 1.43 5.68 -4.88
CA SER A 98 1.43 4.49 -5.73
C SER A 98 0.94 3.25 -4.99
N ASP A 99 -0.34 3.22 -4.68
CA ASP A 99 -1.03 2.09 -4.07
C ASP A 99 -1.56 1.08 -5.10
N VAL A 100 -1.97 1.56 -6.26
CA VAL A 100 -2.44 0.77 -7.41
C VAL A 100 -1.97 1.45 -8.69
N GLY A 101 -1.36 0.71 -9.61
CA GLY A 101 -0.85 1.23 -10.87
C GLY A 101 -1.47 0.61 -12.12
N GLY A 102 -1.11 1.13 -13.28
CA GLY A 102 -1.56 0.64 -14.58
C GLY A 102 -3.10 0.61 -14.73
N THR A 103 -3.61 -0.43 -15.36
CA THR A 103 -5.07 -0.60 -15.53
C THR A 103 -5.81 -0.78 -14.20
N GLY A 104 -5.13 -1.22 -13.14
CA GLY A 104 -5.69 -1.31 -11.79
C GLY A 104 -6.07 0.06 -11.25
N TYR A 105 -5.28 1.10 -11.55
CA TYR A 105 -5.57 2.46 -11.15
C TYR A 105 -6.88 2.97 -11.78
N ILE A 106 -7.09 2.75 -13.08
CA ILE A 106 -8.35 3.09 -13.75
C ILE A 106 -9.52 2.32 -13.15
N LYS A 107 -9.37 1.00 -12.99
CA LYS A 107 -10.41 0.12 -12.42
C LYS A 107 -10.84 0.55 -11.03
N SER A 108 -9.91 1.05 -10.21
CA SER A 108 -10.20 1.41 -8.82
C SER A 108 -11.23 2.53 -8.68
N PHE A 109 -11.40 3.36 -9.70
CA PHE A 109 -12.42 4.42 -9.74
C PHE A 109 -13.77 3.96 -10.27
N LEU A 110 -13.84 2.81 -10.98
CA LEU A 110 -15.07 2.36 -11.62
C LEU A 110 -16.05 1.75 -10.61
N ARG A 111 -17.33 2.01 -10.83
CA ARG A 111 -18.43 1.40 -10.07
C ARG A 111 -18.34 -0.12 -10.14
N GLY A 112 -18.48 -0.74 -8.98
CA GLY A 112 -18.35 -2.19 -8.84
C GLY A 112 -16.95 -2.70 -8.50
N TYR A 113 -15.91 -1.85 -8.51
CA TYR A 113 -14.56 -2.27 -8.13
C TYR A 113 -14.51 -2.86 -6.71
N LEU A 114 -15.19 -2.23 -5.76
CA LEU A 114 -15.21 -2.70 -4.36
C LEU A 114 -15.95 -4.03 -4.17
N LEU A 115 -16.74 -4.46 -5.15
CA LEU A 115 -17.43 -5.76 -5.13
C LEU A 115 -16.59 -6.85 -5.79
N SER A 116 -15.59 -6.48 -6.60
CA SER A 116 -14.76 -7.44 -7.33
C SER A 116 -13.97 -8.32 -6.36
N GLY A 117 -14.00 -9.63 -6.57
CA GLY A 117 -13.34 -10.62 -5.72
C GLY A 117 -14.09 -10.97 -4.43
N ARG A 118 -15.25 -10.36 -4.17
CA ARG A 118 -16.04 -10.68 -2.97
C ARG A 118 -16.83 -11.96 -3.15
N THR A 119 -16.93 -12.70 -2.05
CA THR A 119 -17.73 -13.95 -1.96
C THR A 119 -18.86 -13.82 -0.95
N ASP A 120 -18.89 -12.72 -0.19
CA ASP A 120 -19.89 -12.43 0.83
C ASP A 120 -20.71 -11.20 0.44
N TYR A 121 -22.00 -11.36 0.39
CA TYR A 121 -22.97 -10.29 0.11
C TYR A 121 -23.66 -9.85 1.40
N GLY A 122 -22.86 -9.43 2.40
CA GLY A 122 -23.39 -8.96 3.67
C GLY A 122 -24.14 -7.62 3.57
N ALA A 123 -24.66 -7.17 4.69
CA ALA A 123 -25.28 -5.85 4.81
C ALA A 123 -24.32 -4.76 4.29
N GLY A 124 -24.76 -3.97 3.31
CA GLY A 124 -23.93 -2.95 2.66
C GLY A 124 -23.54 -3.28 1.22
N TYR A 125 -23.90 -4.45 0.69
CA TYR A 125 -23.67 -4.81 -0.72
C TYR A 125 -24.20 -3.74 -1.68
N ASP A 126 -25.46 -3.30 -1.52
CA ASP A 126 -26.06 -2.28 -2.36
C ASP A 126 -25.32 -0.94 -2.29
N ALA A 127 -24.88 -0.56 -1.10
CA ALA A 127 -24.10 0.66 -0.91
C ALA A 127 -22.74 0.58 -1.60
N MET A 128 -22.06 -0.59 -1.50
CA MET A 128 -20.77 -0.82 -2.16
C MET A 128 -20.90 -0.91 -3.69
N GLY A 129 -21.99 -1.51 -4.18
CA GLY A 129 -22.29 -1.59 -5.62
C GLY A 129 -22.54 -0.23 -6.28
N LYS A 130 -22.96 0.76 -5.48
CA LYS A 130 -23.20 2.14 -5.94
C LYS A 130 -21.98 3.04 -5.83
N ARG A 131 -20.89 2.60 -5.21
CA ARG A 131 -19.66 3.38 -5.11
C ARG A 131 -18.85 3.30 -6.38
N GLY A 132 -18.17 4.41 -6.68
CA GLY A 132 -17.38 4.57 -7.89
C GLY A 132 -18.16 5.21 -9.05
N TYR A 133 -17.44 5.57 -10.09
CA TYR A 133 -17.94 6.33 -11.22
C TYR A 133 -18.45 5.39 -12.34
N LEU A 134 -19.43 5.88 -13.13
CA LEU A 134 -19.96 5.13 -14.28
C LEU A 134 -18.90 4.96 -15.35
N TYR A 135 -18.04 5.97 -15.52
CA TYR A 135 -16.92 5.93 -16.45
C TYR A 135 -15.71 6.71 -15.94
N VAL A 136 -14.56 6.33 -16.47
CA VAL A 136 -13.29 7.03 -16.26
C VAL A 136 -12.64 7.23 -17.63
N GLU A 137 -12.13 8.42 -17.90
CA GLU A 137 -11.32 8.65 -19.09
C GLU A 137 -9.84 8.73 -18.72
N ALA A 138 -8.99 8.21 -19.60
CA ALA A 138 -7.55 8.29 -19.46
C ALA A 138 -6.88 8.18 -20.83
N VAL A 139 -5.66 8.70 -20.92
CA VAL A 139 -4.78 8.44 -22.07
C VAL A 139 -4.13 7.07 -21.85
N ASP A 140 -4.30 6.19 -22.82
CA ASP A 140 -3.67 4.87 -22.80
C ASP A 140 -2.18 5.02 -23.08
N PRO A 141 -1.29 4.49 -22.20
CA PRO A 141 0.13 4.65 -22.37
C PRO A 141 0.70 3.90 -23.58
N ASP A 142 0.01 2.88 -24.09
CA ASP A 142 0.49 2.05 -25.18
C ASP A 142 0.35 2.73 -26.54
N ASP A 143 -0.71 3.51 -26.74
CA ASP A 143 -1.01 4.14 -28.04
C ASP A 143 -1.21 5.67 -27.98
N GLY A 144 -1.14 6.28 -26.79
CA GLY A 144 -1.26 7.71 -26.57
C GLY A 144 -2.66 8.28 -26.83
N LYS A 145 -3.68 7.44 -27.02
CA LYS A 145 -5.05 7.87 -27.30
C LYS A 145 -5.88 7.89 -26.03
N ARG A 146 -6.82 8.84 -25.98
CA ARG A 146 -7.78 8.92 -24.87
C ARG A 146 -8.93 7.94 -25.08
N TYR A 147 -9.19 7.13 -24.07
CA TYR A 147 -10.30 6.18 -24.01
C TYR A 147 -11.22 6.48 -22.83
N ARG A 148 -12.48 6.14 -23.01
CA ARG A 148 -13.47 6.05 -21.93
C ARG A 148 -13.58 4.60 -21.51
N TYR A 149 -13.32 4.35 -20.24
CA TYR A 149 -13.40 3.05 -19.60
C TYR A 149 -14.69 2.95 -18.78
N THR A 150 -15.37 1.81 -18.87
CA THR A 150 -16.59 1.50 -18.12
C THR A 150 -16.43 0.16 -17.43
N GLY A 151 -17.05 -0.01 -16.27
CA GLY A 151 -17.05 -1.26 -15.51
C GLY A 151 -18.37 -2.01 -15.69
N ARG A 152 -18.28 -3.33 -15.82
CA ARG A 152 -19.44 -4.22 -15.66
C ARG A 152 -19.07 -5.38 -14.75
N LEU A 153 -20.02 -5.80 -13.93
CA LEU A 153 -19.86 -6.95 -13.07
C LEU A 153 -20.28 -8.21 -13.81
N ASP A 154 -19.49 -9.24 -13.67
CA ASP A 154 -19.72 -10.54 -14.31
C ASP A 154 -19.31 -11.67 -13.37
N GLU A 155 -20.03 -12.79 -13.45
CA GLU A 155 -19.65 -14.01 -12.80
C GLU A 155 -18.57 -14.75 -13.61
N PRO A 156 -17.65 -15.45 -12.94
CA PRO A 156 -16.68 -16.27 -13.64
C PRO A 156 -17.37 -17.33 -14.51
N TRP A 157 -16.84 -17.58 -15.70
CA TRP A 157 -17.40 -18.49 -16.71
C TRP A 157 -17.12 -19.97 -16.44
N GLN A 158 -16.28 -20.30 -15.47
CA GLN A 158 -15.91 -21.68 -15.16
C GLN A 158 -17.15 -22.57 -14.95
N ALA A 159 -17.13 -23.78 -15.52
CA ALA A 159 -18.25 -24.73 -15.40
C ALA A 159 -18.51 -25.16 -13.94
N ASP A 160 -17.46 -25.43 -13.18
CA ASP A 160 -17.57 -25.65 -11.73
C ASP A 160 -17.37 -24.32 -11.00
N LYS A 161 -18.46 -23.78 -10.46
CA LYS A 161 -18.47 -22.53 -9.68
C LYS A 161 -18.57 -22.77 -8.18
N SER A 162 -18.46 -23.99 -7.70
CA SER A 162 -18.67 -24.34 -6.28
C SER A 162 -17.73 -23.55 -5.36
N TYR A 163 -16.44 -23.42 -5.75
CA TYR A 163 -15.43 -22.66 -5.03
C TYR A 163 -15.48 -21.14 -5.33
N LEU A 164 -16.27 -20.73 -6.33
CA LEU A 164 -16.41 -19.33 -6.76
C LEU A 164 -17.77 -18.75 -6.36
N LYS A 165 -18.56 -19.49 -5.55
CA LYS A 165 -19.89 -19.05 -5.15
C LYS A 165 -19.84 -17.65 -4.54
N GLY A 166 -20.59 -16.74 -5.16
CA GLY A 166 -20.61 -15.33 -4.75
C GLY A 166 -19.39 -14.50 -5.21
N TYR A 167 -18.42 -15.07 -5.93
CA TYR A 167 -17.33 -14.31 -6.51
C TYR A 167 -17.81 -13.48 -7.69
N ILE A 168 -17.51 -12.18 -7.64
CA ILE A 168 -17.81 -11.22 -8.71
C ILE A 168 -16.51 -10.71 -9.31
N ARG A 169 -16.47 -10.63 -10.63
CA ARG A 169 -15.36 -10.05 -11.38
C ARG A 169 -15.78 -8.74 -12.04
N LEU A 170 -15.04 -7.67 -11.79
CA LEU A 170 -15.17 -6.44 -12.57
C LEU A 170 -14.44 -6.63 -13.91
N LEU A 171 -15.19 -6.59 -14.99
CA LEU A 171 -14.67 -6.46 -16.35
C LEU A 171 -14.63 -4.98 -16.71
N MET A 172 -13.59 -4.57 -17.40
CA MET A 172 -13.41 -3.20 -17.85
C MET A 172 -13.41 -3.20 -19.39
N ASP A 173 -14.37 -2.50 -19.95
CA ASP A 173 -14.47 -2.27 -21.39
C ASP A 173 -13.92 -0.87 -21.70
N ARG A 174 -13.40 -0.65 -22.92
CA ARG A 174 -12.94 0.67 -23.37
C ARG A 174 -13.47 1.01 -24.76
N VAL A 175 -13.80 2.26 -24.95
CA VAL A 175 -14.16 2.84 -26.26
C VAL A 175 -13.37 4.15 -26.47
N PRO A 176 -13.13 4.59 -27.71
CA PRO A 176 -12.53 5.91 -27.93
C PRO A 176 -13.31 6.99 -27.18
N ALA A 177 -12.61 7.86 -26.48
CA ALA A 177 -13.25 8.91 -25.69
C ALA A 177 -13.93 9.94 -26.62
N PRO A 178 -15.09 10.52 -26.21
CA PRO A 178 -15.71 11.63 -26.92
C PRO A 178 -14.73 12.83 -27.02
N PRO A 179 -14.91 13.71 -28.02
CA PRO A 179 -14.08 14.91 -28.14
C PRO A 179 -14.09 15.79 -26.88
N ALA A 180 -15.26 15.99 -26.29
CA ALA A 180 -15.41 16.75 -25.05
C ALA A 180 -14.83 15.94 -23.86
N MET A 181 -14.01 16.59 -23.06
CA MET A 181 -13.48 15.99 -21.81
C MET A 181 -14.52 16.03 -20.69
N PRO A 182 -14.48 15.08 -19.75
CA PRO A 182 -15.19 15.21 -18.48
C PRO A 182 -14.82 16.53 -17.78
N ARG A 183 -15.77 17.06 -17.02
CA ARG A 183 -15.55 18.34 -16.30
C ARG A 183 -14.46 18.25 -15.24
N TYR A 184 -14.30 17.11 -14.59
CA TYR A 184 -13.40 16.96 -13.46
C TYR A 184 -12.21 16.08 -13.82
N GLY A 185 -11.01 16.58 -13.49
CA GLY A 185 -9.75 15.88 -13.68
C GLY A 185 -9.08 15.53 -12.35
N VAL A 186 -8.38 14.40 -12.35
CA VAL A 186 -7.53 13.98 -11.23
C VAL A 186 -6.11 13.88 -11.72
N THR A 187 -5.19 14.48 -10.99
CA THR A 187 -3.75 14.42 -11.28
C THR A 187 -2.94 14.34 -9.99
N PHE A 188 -1.69 14.00 -10.11
CA PHE A 188 -0.76 13.97 -8.99
C PHE A 188 0.65 14.39 -9.43
N GLU A 189 1.41 14.87 -8.46
CA GLU A 189 2.79 15.30 -8.63
C GLU A 189 3.65 14.76 -7.49
N ASP A 190 4.88 14.36 -7.80
CA ASP A 190 5.90 14.16 -6.78
C ASP A 190 6.38 15.53 -6.29
N ILE A 191 6.30 15.75 -4.99
CA ILE A 191 6.75 16.98 -4.34
C ILE A 191 8.00 16.79 -3.49
N SER A 192 8.62 15.61 -3.59
CA SER A 192 9.87 15.32 -2.88
C SER A 192 11.02 16.09 -3.48
N THR A 193 11.91 16.56 -2.62
CA THR A 193 13.24 17.02 -3.06
C THR A 193 14.18 15.83 -3.20
N ARG A 194 15.33 16.04 -3.88
CA ARG A 194 16.40 15.04 -3.91
C ARG A 194 16.88 14.67 -2.51
N LEU A 195 17.00 15.66 -1.62
CA LEU A 195 17.40 15.43 -0.23
C LEU A 195 16.37 14.59 0.54
N ASP A 196 15.07 14.79 0.29
CA ASP A 196 14.04 13.94 0.85
C ASP A 196 14.25 12.48 0.41
N ARG A 197 14.49 12.26 -0.89
CA ARG A 197 14.73 10.92 -1.45
C ARG A 197 16.01 10.27 -0.89
N GLU A 198 17.08 11.04 -0.70
CA GLU A 198 18.31 10.55 -0.06
C GLU A 198 18.05 10.06 1.39
N ASN A 199 17.04 10.61 2.04
CA ASN A 199 16.59 10.21 3.37
C ASN A 199 15.36 9.27 3.36
N TRP A 200 15.07 8.66 2.22
CA TRP A 200 13.93 7.75 2.06
C TRP A 200 12.58 8.38 2.44
N ILE A 201 12.41 9.63 2.11
CA ILE A 201 11.15 10.38 2.25
C ILE A 201 10.55 10.55 0.85
N ALA A 202 9.25 10.26 0.72
CA ALA A 202 8.47 10.52 -0.48
C ALA A 202 7.31 11.45 -0.16
N GLY A 203 7.07 12.43 -1.02
CA GLY A 203 5.96 13.37 -0.92
C GLY A 203 5.11 13.37 -2.18
N SER A 204 3.82 13.61 -2.03
CA SER A 204 2.86 13.65 -3.14
C SER A 204 1.85 14.76 -2.93
N SER A 205 1.51 15.46 -4.02
CA SER A 205 0.35 16.32 -4.16
C SER A 205 -0.65 15.66 -5.10
N LEU A 206 -1.81 15.27 -4.60
CA LEU A 206 -2.92 14.73 -5.37
C LEU A 206 -3.98 15.81 -5.52
N LYS A 207 -4.34 16.17 -6.76
CA LYS A 207 -5.24 17.29 -7.07
C LYS A 207 -6.51 16.83 -7.77
N VAL A 208 -7.64 17.44 -7.39
CA VAL A 208 -8.91 17.37 -8.12
C VAL A 208 -9.16 18.74 -8.72
N ILE A 209 -9.38 18.77 -10.05
CA ILE A 209 -9.44 20.00 -10.84
C ILE A 209 -10.80 20.09 -11.54
N ASP A 210 -11.48 21.24 -11.45
CA ASP A 210 -12.57 21.60 -12.34
C ASP A 210 -11.98 22.11 -13.67
N LEU A 211 -11.95 21.28 -14.69
CA LEU A 211 -11.34 21.59 -15.99
C LEU A 211 -12.05 22.70 -16.77
N LYS A 212 -13.31 23.00 -16.42
CA LYS A 212 -14.03 24.10 -17.04
C LYS A 212 -13.50 25.47 -16.58
N THR A 213 -13.07 25.57 -15.32
CA THR A 213 -12.54 26.81 -14.71
C THR A 213 -11.03 26.76 -14.51
N ASN A 214 -10.41 25.60 -14.69
CA ASN A 214 -9.01 25.30 -14.36
C ASN A 214 -8.68 25.53 -12.87
N GLU A 215 -9.66 25.34 -12.00
CA GLU A 215 -9.54 25.54 -10.56
C GLU A 215 -9.20 24.22 -9.85
N VAL A 216 -8.21 24.23 -8.97
CA VAL A 216 -7.96 23.13 -8.04
C VAL A 216 -9.01 23.18 -6.94
N ILE A 217 -10.00 22.30 -6.99
CA ILE A 217 -11.12 22.26 -6.02
C ILE A 217 -10.78 21.44 -4.78
N ALA A 218 -9.77 20.58 -4.84
CA ALA A 218 -9.21 19.92 -3.67
C ALA A 218 -7.78 19.46 -3.94
N GLU A 219 -6.98 19.44 -2.87
CA GLU A 219 -5.61 18.95 -2.89
C GLU A 219 -5.34 18.12 -1.63
N ARG A 220 -4.62 17.01 -1.79
CA ARG A 220 -4.08 16.23 -0.70
C ARG A 220 -2.57 16.24 -0.78
N ILE A 221 -1.93 16.84 0.22
CA ILE A 221 -0.48 16.85 0.38
C ILE A 221 -0.12 15.77 1.39
N GLY A 222 0.76 14.85 1.02
CA GLY A 222 1.18 13.79 1.89
C GLY A 222 2.67 13.46 1.80
N TYR A 223 3.20 12.92 2.90
CA TYR A 223 4.57 12.45 2.99
C TYR A 223 4.63 11.11 3.71
N MET A 224 5.53 10.24 3.28
CA MET A 224 5.87 9.01 3.98
C MET A 224 7.39 8.83 4.03
N TYR A 225 7.89 8.02 4.98
CA TYR A 225 9.31 7.71 5.03
C TYR A 225 9.57 6.26 5.41
N ASP A 226 10.62 5.67 4.85
CA ASP A 226 11.09 4.35 5.27
C ASP A 226 12.10 4.48 6.42
N TRP A 227 11.66 4.12 7.63
CA TRP A 227 12.51 4.15 8.82
C TRP A 227 13.76 3.26 8.71
N ALA A 228 13.69 2.20 7.90
CA ALA A 228 14.81 1.28 7.68
C ALA A 228 15.78 1.77 6.57
N GLN A 229 15.59 3.00 6.08
CA GLN A 229 16.47 3.66 5.12
C GLN A 229 16.82 2.79 3.91
N GLY A 230 15.79 2.14 3.34
CA GLY A 230 15.92 1.33 2.14
C GLY A 230 16.41 -0.10 2.37
N SER A 231 16.60 -0.54 3.62
CA SER A 231 16.96 -1.93 3.88
C SER A 231 15.90 -2.88 3.30
N ARG A 232 16.38 -3.91 2.59
CA ARG A 232 15.57 -4.99 2.03
C ARG A 232 15.65 -6.28 2.86
N GLU A 233 16.30 -6.24 4.01
CA GLU A 233 16.40 -7.38 4.91
C GLU A 233 15.01 -7.90 5.28
N GLY A 234 14.87 -9.22 5.40
CA GLY A 234 13.59 -9.87 5.69
C GLY A 234 12.55 -9.67 4.58
N PHE A 235 12.97 -9.58 3.32
CA PHE A 235 12.10 -9.40 2.15
C PHE A 235 11.26 -8.11 2.18
N ARG A 236 11.76 -7.07 2.80
CA ARG A 236 11.09 -5.76 2.82
C ARG A 236 11.03 -5.13 1.43
N SER A 237 9.92 -4.47 1.17
CA SER A 237 9.75 -3.51 0.07
C SER A 237 9.73 -2.11 0.68
N PRO A 238 10.83 -1.33 0.62
CA PRO A 238 10.99 -0.10 1.40
C PRO A 238 9.84 0.89 1.20
N TRP A 239 9.48 1.20 -0.03
CA TRP A 239 8.41 2.17 -0.30
C TRP A 239 7.02 1.68 0.08
N LEU A 240 6.77 0.37 0.00
CA LEU A 240 5.52 -0.20 0.50
C LEU A 240 5.45 -0.09 2.04
N MET A 241 6.57 -0.39 2.73
CA MET A 241 6.65 -0.30 4.19
C MET A 241 6.68 1.16 4.70
N ALA A 242 7.16 2.10 3.87
CA ALA A 242 7.11 3.53 4.18
C ALA A 242 5.68 4.03 4.43
N ALA A 243 4.68 3.38 3.85
CA ALA A 243 3.27 3.70 4.07
C ALA A 243 2.84 3.62 5.54
N ASP A 244 3.53 2.81 6.37
CA ASP A 244 3.27 2.75 7.82
C ASP A 244 3.66 4.05 8.55
N ASN A 245 4.49 4.88 7.90
CA ASN A 245 4.90 6.19 8.40
C ASN A 245 4.46 7.28 7.41
N ALA A 246 3.17 7.36 7.16
CA ALA A 246 2.57 8.36 6.28
C ALA A 246 1.85 9.46 7.07
N CYS A 247 1.89 10.67 6.54
CA CYS A 247 1.09 11.80 6.99
C CYS A 247 0.41 12.49 5.78
N PRO A 248 -0.94 12.64 5.75
CA PRO A 248 -1.88 11.99 6.66
C PRO A 248 -1.80 10.46 6.60
N ALA A 249 -2.12 9.79 7.70
CA ALA A 249 -2.11 8.34 7.74
C ALA A 249 -3.08 7.74 6.71
N PHE A 250 -2.69 6.62 6.08
CA PHE A 250 -3.52 5.99 5.05
C PHE A 250 -4.74 5.25 5.58
N GLY A 251 -4.75 4.87 6.81
CA GLY A 251 -5.79 4.01 7.33
C GLY A 251 -6.13 4.27 8.78
N ARG A 252 -6.97 3.40 9.30
CA ARG A 252 -7.29 3.34 10.72
C ARG A 252 -6.07 2.87 11.50
N SER A 253 -5.95 3.29 12.74
CA SER A 253 -4.81 2.95 13.61
C SER A 253 -4.62 1.45 13.87
N ASP A 254 -5.66 0.64 13.64
CA ASP A 254 -5.69 -0.81 13.82
C ASP A 254 -5.31 -1.61 12.55
N VAL A 255 -5.10 -0.92 11.42
CA VAL A 255 -4.76 -1.55 10.14
C VAL A 255 -3.40 -1.03 9.67
N LYS A 256 -2.50 -1.94 9.29
CA LYS A 256 -1.20 -1.54 8.71
C LYS A 256 -1.42 -0.69 7.47
N ALA A 257 -0.71 0.41 7.37
CA ALA A 257 -0.83 1.36 6.28
C ALA A 257 -0.45 0.77 4.92
N THR A 258 0.45 -0.23 4.88
CA THR A 258 0.76 -1.02 3.68
C THR A 258 -0.49 -1.64 3.05
N THR A 259 -1.44 -2.10 3.87
CA THR A 259 -2.74 -2.61 3.40
C THR A 259 -3.74 -1.49 3.17
N ALA A 260 -3.73 -0.47 4.04
CA ALA A 260 -4.65 0.66 3.97
C ALA A 260 -4.33 1.63 2.82
N GLN A 261 -3.11 1.60 2.27
CA GLN A 261 -2.71 2.40 1.13
C GLN A 261 -3.57 2.12 -0.11
N ILE A 262 -4.00 0.86 -0.29
CA ILE A 262 -4.84 0.45 -1.42
C ILE A 262 -6.13 1.27 -1.45
N GLY A 263 -6.38 1.92 -2.58
CA GLY A 263 -7.55 2.76 -2.81
C GLY A 263 -7.54 4.11 -2.08
N GLN A 264 -6.41 4.54 -1.49
CA GLN A 264 -6.32 5.82 -0.80
C GLN A 264 -6.64 7.02 -1.72
N THR A 265 -6.21 6.94 -2.97
CA THR A 265 -6.50 7.97 -3.98
C THR A 265 -7.99 8.08 -4.25
N VAL A 266 -8.63 6.95 -4.51
CA VAL A 266 -10.09 6.91 -4.78
C VAL A 266 -10.88 7.43 -3.59
N ARG A 267 -10.51 7.00 -2.37
CA ARG A 267 -11.19 7.49 -1.16
C ARG A 267 -11.11 9.01 -0.99
N PHE A 268 -9.97 9.62 -1.33
CA PHE A 268 -9.87 11.08 -1.31
C PHE A 268 -10.73 11.72 -2.40
N VAL A 269 -10.66 11.22 -3.64
CA VAL A 269 -11.43 11.78 -4.76
C VAL A 269 -12.94 11.65 -4.51
N GLU A 270 -13.42 10.54 -3.96
CA GLU A 270 -14.84 10.35 -3.61
C GLU A 270 -15.35 11.29 -2.50
N LYS A 271 -14.45 11.83 -1.65
CA LYS A 271 -14.82 12.88 -0.67
C LYS A 271 -15.10 14.22 -1.35
N VAL A 272 -14.56 14.43 -2.54
CA VAL A 272 -14.63 15.68 -3.30
C VAL A 272 -15.69 15.59 -4.40
N LEU A 273 -15.64 14.52 -5.17
CA LEU A 273 -16.54 14.23 -6.29
C LEU A 273 -17.43 13.05 -5.90
N HIS A 274 -18.62 13.33 -5.40
CA HIS A 274 -19.54 12.28 -4.99
C HIS A 274 -20.13 11.59 -6.22
N PRO A 275 -19.93 10.26 -6.43
CA PRO A 275 -20.47 9.55 -7.55
C PRO A 275 -22.00 9.57 -7.56
N THR A 276 -22.61 9.55 -8.75
CA THR A 276 -24.08 9.37 -8.92
C THR A 276 -24.53 8.10 -8.22
N LYS A 277 -25.72 8.15 -7.61
CA LYS A 277 -26.36 7.01 -6.91
C LYS A 277 -26.85 5.94 -7.87
#